data_0b99c5ed0fe891cd1e589820f80b6f23
#
_entry.id   0b99c5ed0fe891cd1e589820f80b6f23
#
_cell.length_a   1.000
_cell.length_b   1.000
_cell.length_c   1.000
_cell.angle_alpha   90.00
_cell.angle_beta   90.00
_cell.angle_gamma   90.00
#
_symmetry.space_group_name_H-M   'P 1'
#
loop_
_entity.id
_entity.type
_entity.pdbx_description
1 polymer ?
#
loop_
_entity_poly.entity_id
_entity_poly.type
_entity_poly.pdbx_seq_one_letter_code
_entity_poly.pdbx_strand_id
1 'polypeptide(L)'
;MNTNSNTYTVIYSAILVIVVAAVLAFAAMSLKPLQDTNVKVETISKVLVAAEISTPDAEMSNEEVMKTYSSSIKSAILVNGKGEVKGTLSTDAGNIQIYTQSDLKAQNDIIKKIQSGDTKLLDDLRLPVYIFNVNGKDIPVVPCYGAGLWGPIWGYIAFEEDLNTVKGAIFDHKGETPGLGAEIANLKFSDQFEGEQIRNNSGKFVSIKVVKGGADKDDRNAVDAISGGTITSTALQTTLYNWLNLYIPYFNNNRVSTPAVTIEEE
;
A
#
# COMPACT_ATOMS: atom_id res chain seq x y z
N MET A 1 -32.12 32.61 38.27
CA MET A 1 -31.23 33.03 37.18
C MET A 1 -32.14 33.30 35.96
N ASN A 2 -31.98 34.45 35.28
CA ASN A 2 -32.85 34.77 34.14
C ASN A 2 -32.35 33.95 32.90
N THR A 3 -33.09 32.89 32.58
CA THR A 3 -32.75 31.97 31.49
C THR A 3 -32.85 32.59 30.10
N ASN A 4 -33.44 33.77 29.99
CA ASN A 4 -33.57 34.53 28.74
C ASN A 4 -32.48 35.59 28.54
N SER A 5 -31.47 35.64 29.42
CA SER A 5 -30.35 36.58 29.25
C SER A 5 -29.29 36.02 28.29
N ASN A 6 -28.72 36.88 27.45
CA ASN A 6 -27.61 36.51 26.55
C ASN A 6 -26.43 35.86 27.32
N THR A 7 -26.15 36.37 28.53
CA THR A 7 -25.08 35.82 29.38
C THR A 7 -25.37 34.40 29.81
N TYR A 8 -26.62 34.07 30.17
CA TYR A 8 -27.00 32.68 30.50
C TYR A 8 -26.82 31.76 29.29
N THR A 9 -27.28 32.17 28.13
CA THR A 9 -27.17 31.40 26.89
C THR A 9 -25.71 31.11 26.54
N VAL A 10 -24.82 32.10 26.63
CA VAL A 10 -23.40 31.95 26.35
C VAL A 10 -22.73 30.97 27.34
N ILE A 11 -22.98 31.14 28.65
CA ILE A 11 -22.41 30.28 29.68
C ILE A 11 -22.93 28.85 29.53
N TYR A 12 -24.24 28.65 29.33
CA TYR A 12 -24.84 27.35 29.12
C TYR A 12 -24.24 26.65 27.89
N SER A 13 -24.15 27.34 26.76
CA SER A 13 -23.58 26.79 25.52
C SER A 13 -22.12 26.44 25.71
N ALA A 14 -21.33 27.26 26.39
CA ALA A 14 -19.92 26.97 26.65
C ALA A 14 -19.75 25.73 27.54
N ILE A 15 -20.54 25.60 28.61
CA ILE A 15 -20.49 24.40 29.46
C ILE A 15 -20.91 23.17 28.68
N LEU A 16 -21.99 23.25 27.88
CA LEU A 16 -22.44 22.13 27.04
C LEU A 16 -21.34 21.65 26.07
N VAL A 17 -20.70 22.57 25.36
CA VAL A 17 -19.61 22.28 24.43
C VAL A 17 -18.43 21.60 25.16
N ILE A 18 -18.04 22.14 26.33
CA ILE A 18 -16.94 21.54 27.11
C ILE A 18 -17.27 20.12 27.55
N VAL A 19 -18.50 19.90 28.07
CA VAL A 19 -18.92 18.56 28.51
C VAL A 19 -18.94 17.56 27.33
N VAL A 20 -19.54 17.96 26.20
CA VAL A 20 -19.58 17.12 25.00
C VAL A 20 -18.17 16.84 24.48
N ALA A 21 -17.31 17.85 24.42
CA ALA A 21 -15.93 17.68 23.97
C ALA A 21 -15.14 16.73 24.91
N ALA A 22 -15.33 16.84 26.23
CA ALA A 22 -14.67 15.96 27.20
C ALA A 22 -15.14 14.50 27.04
N VAL A 23 -16.44 14.27 26.87
CA VAL A 23 -16.99 12.91 26.65
C VAL A 23 -16.47 12.30 25.34
N LEU A 24 -16.47 13.08 24.25
CA LEU A 24 -15.96 12.62 22.95
C LEU A 24 -14.45 12.33 23.00
N ALA A 25 -13.67 13.20 23.68
CA ALA A 25 -12.22 12.99 23.84
C ALA A 25 -11.94 11.73 24.65
N PHE A 26 -12.67 11.51 25.76
CA PHE A 26 -12.53 10.30 26.57
C PHE A 26 -12.88 9.04 25.77
N ALA A 27 -13.98 9.03 25.03
CA ALA A 27 -14.36 7.90 24.17
C ALA A 27 -13.31 7.64 23.08
N ALA A 28 -12.83 8.68 22.40
CA ALA A 28 -11.80 8.57 21.38
C ALA A 28 -10.48 8.00 21.95
N MET A 29 -10.02 8.49 23.08
CA MET A 29 -8.81 7.99 23.74
C MET A 29 -8.94 6.54 24.19
N SER A 30 -10.11 6.15 24.72
CA SER A 30 -10.37 4.77 25.18
C SER A 30 -10.45 3.77 24.02
N LEU A 31 -10.97 4.19 22.86
CA LEU A 31 -11.10 3.33 21.68
C LEU A 31 -9.84 3.29 20.82
N LYS A 32 -8.94 4.25 20.97
CA LYS A 32 -7.75 4.36 20.11
C LYS A 32 -6.88 3.09 20.05
N PRO A 33 -6.55 2.40 21.14
CA PRO A 33 -5.74 1.18 21.08
C PRO A 33 -6.40 0.07 20.26
N LEU A 34 -7.73 -0.06 20.33
CA LEU A 34 -8.49 -1.05 19.54
C LEU A 34 -8.49 -0.66 18.06
N GLN A 35 -8.65 0.62 17.75
CA GLN A 35 -8.57 1.13 16.38
C GLN A 35 -7.18 0.90 15.78
N ASP A 36 -6.11 1.21 16.52
CA ASP A 36 -4.73 1.02 16.07
C ASP A 36 -4.45 -0.48 15.80
N THR A 37 -4.97 -1.37 16.64
CA THR A 37 -4.89 -2.83 16.42
C THR A 37 -5.64 -3.26 15.17
N ASN A 38 -6.87 -2.78 14.98
CA ASN A 38 -7.67 -3.13 13.79
C ASN A 38 -7.01 -2.64 12.49
N VAL A 39 -6.49 -1.41 12.47
CA VAL A 39 -5.74 -0.88 11.30
C VAL A 39 -4.52 -1.74 10.99
N LYS A 40 -3.81 -2.18 12.02
CA LYS A 40 -2.65 -3.06 11.87
C LYS A 40 -3.03 -4.42 11.29
N VAL A 41 -4.06 -5.06 11.84
CA VAL A 41 -4.55 -6.37 11.37
C VAL A 41 -5.07 -6.28 9.94
N GLU A 42 -5.84 -5.24 9.62
CA GLU A 42 -6.31 -4.98 8.25
C GLU A 42 -5.13 -4.82 7.27
N THR A 43 -4.11 -4.07 7.67
CA THR A 43 -2.89 -3.91 6.86
C THR A 43 -2.20 -5.25 6.62
N ILE A 44 -2.04 -6.07 7.67
CA ILE A 44 -1.45 -7.41 7.58
C ILE A 44 -2.28 -8.30 6.64
N SER A 45 -3.61 -8.30 6.78
CA SER A 45 -4.51 -9.07 5.93
C SER A 45 -4.32 -8.72 4.45
N LYS A 46 -4.26 -7.43 4.11
CA LYS A 46 -4.00 -6.97 2.74
C LYS A 46 -2.65 -7.41 2.21
N VAL A 47 -1.60 -7.35 3.02
CA VAL A 47 -0.26 -7.83 2.62
C VAL A 47 -0.27 -9.34 2.36
N LEU A 48 -0.98 -10.14 3.18
CA LEU A 48 -1.15 -11.58 2.97
C LEU A 48 -1.94 -11.90 1.70
N VAL A 49 -2.99 -11.11 1.41
CA VAL A 49 -3.77 -11.26 0.18
C VAL A 49 -2.93 -10.93 -1.04
N ALA A 50 -2.17 -9.84 -1.03
CA ALA A 50 -1.25 -9.50 -2.13
C ALA A 50 -0.22 -10.62 -2.39
N ALA A 51 0.27 -11.28 -1.34
CA ALA A 51 1.20 -12.42 -1.45
C ALA A 51 0.52 -13.75 -1.82
N GLU A 52 -0.81 -13.77 -1.99
CA GLU A 52 -1.63 -14.98 -2.22
C GLU A 52 -1.50 -16.05 -1.11
N ILE A 53 -1.22 -15.62 0.11
CA ILE A 53 -1.19 -16.48 1.30
C ILE A 53 -2.59 -16.62 1.91
N SER A 54 -3.43 -15.60 1.72
CA SER A 54 -4.82 -15.56 2.14
C SER A 54 -5.70 -15.07 0.99
N THR A 55 -7.00 -15.32 1.10
CA THR A 55 -7.98 -14.76 0.17
C THR A 55 -8.73 -13.59 0.83
N PRO A 56 -9.24 -12.63 0.05
CA PRO A 56 -10.00 -11.50 0.61
C PRO A 56 -11.25 -11.90 1.37
N ASP A 57 -11.87 -13.03 1.00
CA ASP A 57 -13.08 -13.57 1.63
C ASP A 57 -12.78 -14.49 2.82
N ALA A 58 -11.49 -14.63 3.20
CA ALA A 58 -11.10 -15.45 4.33
C ALA A 58 -11.63 -14.83 5.65
N GLU A 59 -12.59 -15.49 6.29
CA GLU A 59 -13.08 -15.11 7.62
C GLU A 59 -12.06 -15.51 8.69
N MET A 60 -10.97 -14.73 8.79
CA MET A 60 -9.92 -14.94 9.78
C MET A 60 -10.10 -13.99 10.96
N SER A 61 -9.98 -14.52 12.18
CA SER A 61 -9.88 -13.70 13.38
C SER A 61 -8.56 -12.87 13.38
N ASN A 62 -8.52 -11.79 14.16
CA ASN A 62 -7.33 -10.97 14.31
C ASN A 62 -6.09 -11.79 14.72
N GLU A 63 -6.27 -12.79 15.58
CA GLU A 63 -5.21 -13.69 16.04
C GLU A 63 -4.69 -14.59 14.92
N GLU A 64 -5.60 -15.16 14.12
CA GLU A 64 -5.26 -15.99 12.96
C GLU A 64 -4.49 -15.20 11.89
N VAL A 65 -4.91 -13.96 11.60
CA VAL A 65 -4.20 -13.07 10.67
C VAL A 65 -2.77 -12.83 11.14
N MET A 66 -2.59 -12.47 12.42
CA MET A 66 -1.25 -12.22 12.99
C MET A 66 -0.39 -13.48 13.00
N LYS A 67 -0.96 -14.64 13.32
CA LYS A 67 -0.27 -15.93 13.33
C LYS A 67 0.16 -16.34 11.92
N THR A 68 -0.75 -16.22 10.93
CA THR A 68 -0.46 -16.53 9.53
C THR A 68 0.67 -15.65 9.03
N TYR A 69 0.64 -14.35 9.32
CA TYR A 69 1.72 -13.45 8.96
C TYR A 69 3.06 -13.89 9.58
N SER A 70 3.12 -14.08 10.90
CA SER A 70 4.39 -14.43 11.57
C SER A 70 4.94 -15.80 11.17
N SER A 71 4.08 -16.73 10.73
CA SER A 71 4.52 -18.06 10.29
C SER A 71 4.97 -18.11 8.83
N SER A 72 4.51 -17.19 7.99
CA SER A 72 4.82 -17.17 6.56
C SER A 72 5.87 -16.13 6.17
N ILE A 73 6.05 -15.09 6.99
CA ILE A 73 7.03 -14.04 6.70
C ILE A 73 8.46 -14.53 7.03
N LYS A 74 9.36 -14.33 6.08
CA LYS A 74 10.80 -14.59 6.24
C LYS A 74 11.50 -13.39 6.87
N SER A 75 11.19 -12.18 6.40
CA SER A 75 11.76 -10.93 6.92
C SER A 75 10.94 -9.72 6.47
N ALA A 76 11.02 -8.64 7.24
CA ALA A 76 10.51 -7.34 6.86
C ALA A 76 11.64 -6.31 7.02
N ILE A 77 12.05 -5.69 5.93
CA ILE A 77 13.18 -4.77 5.87
C ILE A 77 12.73 -3.38 5.44
N LEU A 78 13.52 -2.37 5.78
CA LEU A 78 13.35 -0.99 5.34
C LEU A 78 14.51 -0.62 4.41
N VAL A 79 14.19 -0.20 3.20
CA VAL A 79 15.19 0.22 2.21
C VAL A 79 15.09 1.73 1.94
N ASN A 80 16.21 2.34 1.58
CA ASN A 80 16.22 3.73 1.12
C ASN A 80 16.07 3.82 -0.42
N GLY A 81 15.98 5.03 -0.95
CA GLY A 81 15.85 5.27 -2.39
C GLY A 81 17.09 4.91 -3.22
N LYS A 82 18.18 4.47 -2.58
CA LYS A 82 19.39 3.93 -3.23
C LYS A 82 19.43 2.40 -3.21
N GLY A 83 18.43 1.74 -2.64
CA GLY A 83 18.34 0.29 -2.53
C GLY A 83 19.11 -0.32 -1.37
N GLU A 84 19.60 0.50 -0.44
CA GLU A 84 20.33 0.04 0.74
C GLU A 84 19.36 -0.30 1.89
N VAL A 85 19.61 -1.42 2.58
CA VAL A 85 18.84 -1.79 3.78
C VAL A 85 19.24 -0.86 4.94
N LYS A 86 18.28 -0.16 5.52
CA LYS A 86 18.46 0.81 6.60
C LYS A 86 17.83 0.38 7.93
N GLY A 87 17.15 -0.75 7.96
CA GLY A 87 16.55 -1.30 9.17
C GLY A 87 15.69 -2.52 8.90
N THR A 88 15.14 -3.07 9.96
CA THR A 88 14.22 -4.19 9.93
C THR A 88 12.99 -3.88 10.77
N LEU A 89 11.87 -4.49 10.43
CA LEU A 89 10.65 -4.48 11.22
C LEU A 89 10.51 -5.81 11.96
N SER A 90 10.03 -5.79 13.19
CA SER A 90 9.78 -7.02 13.94
C SER A 90 8.63 -7.81 13.29
N THR A 91 8.85 -9.10 13.10
CA THR A 91 7.88 -10.07 12.57
C THR A 91 7.36 -11.03 13.62
N ASP A 92 7.80 -10.90 14.87
CA ASP A 92 7.41 -11.75 16.01
C ASP A 92 5.92 -11.56 16.33
N ALA A 93 5.18 -12.65 16.49
CA ALA A 93 3.73 -12.65 16.73
C ALA A 93 3.29 -11.72 17.87
N GLY A 94 4.10 -11.60 18.93
CA GLY A 94 3.83 -10.71 20.08
C GLY A 94 4.14 -9.23 19.83
N ASN A 95 4.90 -8.90 18.78
CA ASN A 95 5.36 -7.54 18.50
C ASN A 95 5.55 -7.29 17.00
N ILE A 96 4.56 -7.65 16.18
CA ILE A 96 4.60 -7.37 14.75
C ILE A 96 4.67 -5.85 14.51
N GLN A 97 5.62 -5.42 13.70
CA GLN A 97 5.70 -4.06 13.18
C GLN A 97 5.36 -4.08 11.68
N ILE A 98 4.43 -3.22 11.28
CA ILE A 98 4.03 -3.06 9.90
C ILE A 98 3.74 -1.58 9.63
N TYR A 99 4.03 -1.09 8.43
CA TYR A 99 3.71 0.28 8.05
C TYR A 99 2.22 0.39 7.72
N THR A 100 1.55 1.22 8.51
CA THR A 100 0.16 1.62 8.28
C THR A 100 0.07 2.75 7.25
N GLN A 101 -1.15 3.14 6.88
CA GLN A 101 -1.36 4.27 5.96
C GLN A 101 -0.72 5.57 6.45
N SER A 102 -0.62 5.79 7.77
CA SER A 102 0.05 6.97 8.34
C SER A 102 1.56 6.95 8.10
N ASP A 103 2.20 5.78 8.23
CA ASP A 103 3.62 5.60 7.97
C ASP A 103 3.92 5.75 6.47
N LEU A 104 3.09 5.14 5.62
CA LEU A 104 3.21 5.27 4.16
C LEU A 104 3.01 6.72 3.71
N LYS A 105 2.08 7.45 4.33
CA LYS A 105 1.89 8.89 4.07
C LYS A 105 3.16 9.67 4.38
N ALA A 106 3.82 9.40 5.51
CA ALA A 106 5.06 10.08 5.89
C ALA A 106 6.17 9.83 4.84
N GLN A 107 6.31 8.60 4.34
CA GLN A 107 7.25 8.30 3.25
C GLN A 107 6.85 9.01 1.94
N ASN A 108 5.57 9.03 1.61
CA ASN A 108 5.07 9.69 0.40
C ASN A 108 5.32 11.22 0.44
N ASP A 109 5.28 11.85 1.60
CA ASP A 109 5.61 13.26 1.74
C ASP A 109 7.12 13.54 1.49
N ILE A 110 8.00 12.59 1.81
CA ILE A 110 9.42 12.62 1.42
C ILE A 110 9.57 12.42 -0.10
N ILE A 111 8.85 11.43 -0.66
CA ILE A 111 8.87 11.13 -2.11
C ILE A 111 8.50 12.37 -2.93
N LYS A 112 7.47 13.11 -2.53
CA LYS A 112 7.08 14.36 -3.20
C LYS A 112 8.21 15.42 -3.21
N LYS A 113 8.96 15.54 -2.13
CA LYS A 113 10.12 16.45 -2.06
C LYS A 113 11.24 16.00 -2.99
N ILE A 114 11.50 14.69 -3.06
CA ILE A 114 12.48 14.12 -4.00
C ILE A 114 12.07 14.44 -5.44
N GLN A 115 10.81 14.27 -5.79
CA GLN A 115 10.25 14.60 -7.10
C GLN A 115 10.35 16.11 -7.43
N SER A 116 10.32 16.96 -6.40
CA SER A 116 10.53 18.40 -6.53
C SER A 116 12.01 18.80 -6.66
N GLY A 117 12.94 17.82 -6.66
CA GLY A 117 14.36 18.01 -6.90
C GLY A 117 15.29 17.82 -5.70
N ASP A 118 14.76 17.54 -4.50
CA ASP A 118 15.58 17.28 -3.31
C ASP A 118 16.04 15.82 -3.22
N THR A 119 16.97 15.46 -4.11
CA THR A 119 17.49 14.08 -4.20
C THR A 119 18.32 13.65 -2.99
N LYS A 120 18.72 14.57 -2.09
CA LYS A 120 19.44 14.23 -0.86
C LYS A 120 18.57 13.38 0.08
N LEU A 121 17.25 13.55 0.02
CA LEU A 121 16.28 12.81 0.82
C LEU A 121 16.13 11.32 0.42
N LEU A 122 16.79 10.87 -0.66
CA LEU A 122 16.82 9.43 -1.00
C LEU A 122 17.37 8.56 0.13
N ASP A 123 18.31 9.07 0.93
CA ASP A 123 18.85 8.36 2.09
C ASP A 123 17.90 8.31 3.30
N ASP A 124 16.98 9.27 3.39
CA ASP A 124 16.03 9.39 4.50
C ASP A 124 14.81 8.50 4.34
N LEU A 125 14.59 7.97 3.14
CA LEU A 125 13.51 7.02 2.89
C LEU A 125 13.67 5.74 3.71
N ARG A 126 12.53 5.23 4.16
CA ARG A 126 12.39 3.94 4.85
C ARG A 126 11.20 3.21 4.22
N LEU A 127 11.44 2.65 3.05
CA LEU A 127 10.43 1.95 2.25
C LEU A 127 10.38 0.48 2.68
N PRO A 128 9.25 -0.04 3.17
CA PRO A 128 9.18 -1.42 3.64
C PRO A 128 9.14 -2.42 2.48
N VAL A 129 9.84 -3.54 2.66
CA VAL A 129 9.75 -4.74 1.82
C VAL A 129 9.45 -5.91 2.74
N TYR A 130 8.29 -6.53 2.57
CA TYR A 130 7.84 -7.71 3.31
C TYR A 130 8.15 -8.94 2.46
N ILE A 131 9.04 -9.81 2.93
CA ILE A 131 9.48 -10.99 2.20
C ILE A 131 8.84 -12.21 2.83
N PHE A 132 7.93 -12.85 2.12
CA PHE A 132 7.29 -14.10 2.53
C PHE A 132 8.01 -15.30 1.89
N ASN A 133 7.94 -16.45 2.56
CA ASN A 133 8.37 -17.71 1.95
C ASN A 133 7.14 -18.57 1.69
N VAL A 134 6.81 -18.77 0.42
CA VAL A 134 5.67 -19.58 -0.01
C VAL A 134 6.20 -20.73 -0.86
N ASN A 135 6.04 -21.97 -0.37
CA ASN A 135 6.51 -23.18 -1.07
C ASN A 135 7.98 -23.14 -1.46
N GLY A 136 8.82 -22.53 -0.62
CA GLY A 136 10.27 -22.41 -0.86
C GLY A 136 10.70 -21.24 -1.74
N LYS A 137 9.74 -20.45 -2.25
CA LYS A 137 10.00 -19.23 -3.03
C LYS A 137 9.84 -17.99 -2.16
N ASP A 138 10.73 -17.03 -2.36
CA ASP A 138 10.64 -15.73 -1.71
C ASP A 138 9.70 -14.81 -2.50
N ILE A 139 8.65 -14.35 -1.84
CA ILE A 139 7.63 -13.45 -2.41
C ILE A 139 7.74 -12.08 -1.72
N PRO A 140 8.44 -11.12 -2.33
CA PRO A 140 8.52 -9.76 -1.79
C PRO A 140 7.25 -8.98 -2.09
N VAL A 141 6.71 -8.33 -1.06
CA VAL A 141 5.55 -7.43 -1.13
C VAL A 141 6.00 -6.02 -0.77
N VAL A 142 5.68 -5.07 -1.63
CA VAL A 142 5.96 -3.65 -1.40
C VAL A 142 4.68 -2.83 -1.43
N PRO A 143 4.52 -1.83 -0.55
CA PRO A 143 3.39 -0.92 -0.59
C PRO A 143 3.58 0.20 -1.61
N CYS A 144 2.46 0.84 -1.95
CA CYS A 144 2.42 2.15 -2.56
C CYS A 144 1.35 3.03 -1.88
N TYR A 145 1.52 4.35 -1.94
CA TYR A 145 0.57 5.31 -1.34
C TYR A 145 0.55 6.60 -2.16
N GLY A 146 -0.64 7.13 -2.41
CA GLY A 146 -0.82 8.34 -3.20
C GLY A 146 -2.10 9.09 -2.87
N ALA A 147 -2.41 10.09 -3.67
CA ALA A 147 -3.64 10.86 -3.58
C ALA A 147 -4.55 10.47 -4.74
N GLY A 148 -5.74 9.97 -4.43
CA GLY A 148 -6.83 9.79 -5.38
C GLY A 148 -7.60 11.11 -5.61
N LEU A 149 -8.83 10.99 -6.08
CA LEU A 149 -9.70 12.16 -6.32
C LEU A 149 -10.26 12.75 -5.02
N TRP A 150 -10.75 11.89 -4.12
CA TRP A 150 -11.42 12.30 -2.89
C TRP A 150 -10.60 12.03 -1.62
N GLY A 151 -9.55 11.28 -1.72
CA GLY A 151 -8.72 10.95 -0.57
C GLY A 151 -7.49 10.14 -0.94
N PRO A 152 -6.74 9.66 0.07
CA PRO A 152 -5.62 8.78 -0.21
C PRO A 152 -6.08 7.46 -0.81
N ILE A 153 -5.22 6.94 -1.69
CA ILE A 153 -5.25 5.59 -2.23
C ILE A 153 -3.93 4.89 -1.87
N TRP A 154 -3.97 3.60 -1.67
CA TRP A 154 -2.79 2.79 -1.36
C TRP A 154 -2.95 1.38 -1.88
N GLY A 155 -1.90 0.62 -1.87
CA GLY A 155 -1.93 -0.79 -2.26
C GLY A 155 -0.66 -1.52 -1.86
N TYR A 156 -0.70 -2.83 -2.06
CA TYR A 156 0.40 -3.75 -1.84
C TYR A 156 0.57 -4.57 -3.09
N ILE A 157 1.81 -4.68 -3.57
CA ILE A 157 2.16 -5.40 -4.79
C ILE A 157 3.18 -6.47 -4.41
N ALA A 158 2.83 -7.73 -4.65
CA ALA A 158 3.73 -8.86 -4.52
C ALA A 158 4.42 -9.14 -5.86
N PHE A 159 5.67 -9.53 -5.79
CA PHE A 159 6.46 -9.89 -6.96
C PHE A 159 6.90 -11.34 -6.90
N GLU A 160 7.09 -11.94 -8.07
CA GLU A 160 7.83 -13.18 -8.21
C GLU A 160 9.33 -12.94 -7.88
N GLU A 161 10.11 -14.01 -7.76
CA GLU A 161 11.55 -13.95 -7.41
C GLU A 161 12.39 -13.12 -8.39
N ASP A 162 11.87 -12.87 -9.61
CA ASP A 162 12.53 -12.05 -10.63
C ASP A 162 12.47 -10.54 -10.33
N LEU A 163 11.68 -10.12 -9.30
CA LEU A 163 11.46 -8.71 -8.92
C LEU A 163 11.03 -7.82 -10.11
N ASN A 164 10.30 -8.43 -11.03
CA ASN A 164 9.79 -7.82 -12.25
C ASN A 164 8.33 -8.18 -12.52
N THR A 165 7.99 -9.46 -12.36
CA THR A 165 6.65 -9.99 -12.61
C THR A 165 5.82 -9.87 -11.35
N VAL A 166 4.64 -9.27 -11.47
CA VAL A 166 3.68 -9.17 -10.36
C VAL A 166 3.07 -10.54 -10.13
N LYS A 167 3.13 -11.01 -8.88
CA LYS A 167 2.45 -12.20 -8.43
C LYS A 167 1.00 -11.93 -8.07
N GLY A 168 0.77 -10.85 -7.33
CA GLY A 168 -0.56 -10.40 -6.94
C GLY A 168 -0.53 -8.95 -6.47
N ALA A 169 -1.68 -8.31 -6.46
CA ALA A 169 -1.82 -6.95 -5.98
C ALA A 169 -3.14 -6.77 -5.25
N ILE A 170 -3.21 -5.80 -4.36
CA ILE A 170 -4.45 -5.33 -3.75
C ILE A 170 -4.36 -3.82 -3.54
N PHE A 171 -5.45 -3.14 -3.85
CA PHE A 171 -5.55 -1.69 -3.68
C PHE A 171 -6.70 -1.33 -2.75
N ASP A 172 -6.65 -0.12 -2.23
CA ASP A 172 -7.69 0.42 -1.38
C ASP A 172 -7.70 1.95 -1.41
N HIS A 173 -8.72 2.55 -0.85
CA HIS A 173 -8.94 3.99 -0.82
C HIS A 173 -9.64 4.44 0.46
N LYS A 174 -9.54 5.72 0.78
CA LYS A 174 -10.23 6.27 1.95
C LYS A 174 -11.64 6.76 1.65
N GLY A 175 -11.91 7.26 0.44
CA GLY A 175 -13.17 7.97 0.19
C GLY A 175 -13.53 8.15 -1.28
N GLU A 176 -13.04 7.28 -2.16
CA GLU A 176 -13.43 7.31 -3.58
C GLU A 176 -14.90 6.94 -3.75
N THR A 177 -15.51 7.37 -4.84
CA THR A 177 -16.94 7.18 -5.10
C THR A 177 -17.24 5.73 -5.49
N PRO A 178 -18.18 5.03 -4.79
CA PRO A 178 -18.64 3.70 -5.18
C PRO A 178 -19.15 3.63 -6.64
N GLY A 179 -18.81 2.55 -7.33
CA GLY A 179 -19.12 2.36 -8.75
C GLY A 179 -18.25 3.19 -9.71
N LEU A 180 -17.31 3.98 -9.19
CA LEU A 180 -16.35 4.80 -9.94
C LEU A 180 -14.93 4.52 -9.42
N GLY A 181 -14.27 5.52 -8.83
CA GLY A 181 -12.90 5.39 -8.32
C GLY A 181 -12.73 4.34 -7.21
N ALA A 182 -13.77 4.05 -6.43
CA ALA A 182 -13.73 3.01 -5.39
C ALA A 182 -13.51 1.59 -5.94
N GLU A 183 -13.79 1.36 -7.23
CA GLU A 183 -13.60 0.06 -7.85
C GLU A 183 -12.12 -0.38 -7.96
N ILE A 184 -11.16 0.50 -7.66
CA ILE A 184 -9.76 0.09 -7.50
C ILE A 184 -9.57 -0.94 -6.37
N ALA A 185 -10.46 -0.93 -5.36
CA ALA A 185 -10.43 -1.90 -4.26
C ALA A 185 -11.12 -3.23 -4.61
N ASN A 186 -11.73 -3.35 -5.80
CA ASN A 186 -12.36 -4.58 -6.24
C ASN A 186 -11.31 -5.58 -6.75
N LEU A 187 -11.46 -6.83 -6.35
CA LEU A 187 -10.56 -7.92 -6.77
C LEU A 187 -10.45 -8.03 -8.30
N LYS A 188 -11.58 -7.90 -9.00
CA LYS A 188 -11.58 -7.93 -10.48
C LYS A 188 -10.64 -6.90 -11.09
N PHE A 189 -10.40 -5.77 -10.42
CA PHE A 189 -9.42 -4.78 -10.85
C PHE A 189 -8.00 -5.22 -10.49
N SER A 190 -7.80 -5.69 -9.26
CA SER A 190 -6.50 -6.13 -8.76
C SER A 190 -5.97 -7.37 -9.48
N ASP A 191 -6.84 -8.30 -9.85
CA ASP A 191 -6.49 -9.56 -10.55
C ASP A 191 -5.86 -9.31 -11.92
N GLN A 192 -6.12 -8.15 -12.55
CA GLN A 192 -5.49 -7.79 -13.82
C GLN A 192 -3.97 -7.60 -13.70
N PHE A 193 -3.46 -7.36 -12.50
CA PHE A 193 -2.04 -7.12 -12.27
C PHE A 193 -1.22 -8.41 -12.23
N GLU A 194 -1.85 -9.56 -12.00
CA GLU A 194 -1.16 -10.85 -11.98
C GLU A 194 -0.50 -11.16 -13.32
N GLY A 195 0.79 -11.48 -13.29
CA GLY A 195 1.61 -11.75 -14.47
C GLY A 195 2.09 -10.51 -15.22
N GLU A 196 1.62 -9.31 -14.87
CA GLU A 196 2.11 -8.06 -15.45
C GLU A 196 3.54 -7.76 -15.00
N GLN A 197 4.27 -6.98 -15.79
CA GLN A 197 5.68 -6.69 -15.57
C GLN A 197 5.93 -5.19 -15.40
N ILE A 198 6.88 -4.85 -14.53
CA ILE A 198 7.27 -3.45 -14.29
C ILE A 198 8.38 -2.96 -15.22
N ARG A 199 8.99 -3.88 -15.99
CA ARG A 199 10.01 -3.56 -17.02
C ARG A 199 9.51 -4.01 -18.37
N ASN A 200 9.87 -3.25 -19.40
CA ASN A 200 9.61 -3.62 -20.80
C ASN A 200 10.62 -4.68 -21.30
N ASN A 201 10.42 -5.14 -22.53
CA ASN A 201 11.25 -6.15 -23.20
C ASN A 201 12.76 -5.77 -23.29
N SER A 202 13.09 -4.47 -23.19
CA SER A 202 14.51 -4.01 -23.13
C SER A 202 15.06 -3.96 -21.70
N GLY A 203 14.31 -4.42 -20.69
CA GLY A 203 14.69 -4.40 -19.29
C GLY A 203 14.60 -3.03 -18.61
N LYS A 204 14.08 -2.01 -19.31
CA LYS A 204 13.91 -0.67 -18.75
C LYS A 204 12.66 -0.63 -17.88
N PHE A 205 12.75 -0.01 -16.70
CA PHE A 205 11.61 0.27 -15.85
C PHE A 205 10.60 1.18 -16.54
N VAL A 206 9.33 0.75 -16.57
CA VAL A 206 8.20 1.49 -17.15
C VAL A 206 7.00 1.54 -16.23
N SER A 207 7.02 0.78 -15.11
CA SER A 207 5.86 0.56 -14.22
C SER A 207 4.70 -0.15 -14.94
N ILE A 208 3.52 -0.17 -14.31
CA ILE A 208 2.29 -0.70 -14.89
C ILE A 208 1.38 0.49 -15.21
N LYS A 209 0.96 0.58 -16.47
CA LYS A 209 0.02 1.60 -16.94
C LYS A 209 -1.41 1.19 -16.60
N VAL A 210 -2.26 2.16 -16.33
CA VAL A 210 -3.70 1.96 -16.14
C VAL A 210 -4.43 2.67 -17.30
N VAL A 211 -4.80 1.90 -18.32
CA VAL A 211 -5.14 2.42 -19.65
C VAL A 211 -6.65 2.62 -19.80
N LYS A 212 -7.05 3.85 -20.13
CA LYS A 212 -8.44 4.18 -20.44
C LYS A 212 -8.84 3.57 -21.80
N GLY A 213 -9.95 2.89 -21.84
CA GLY A 213 -10.50 2.28 -23.06
C GLY A 213 -10.01 0.86 -23.35
N GLY A 214 -9.22 0.30 -22.43
CA GLY A 214 -8.67 -1.05 -22.50
C GLY A 214 -7.18 -1.08 -22.81
N ALA A 215 -6.45 -1.94 -22.10
CA ALA A 215 -5.06 -2.24 -22.36
C ALA A 215 -4.95 -3.21 -23.54
N ASP A 216 -3.86 -3.12 -24.30
CA ASP A 216 -3.53 -4.14 -25.28
C ASP A 216 -3.16 -5.44 -24.54
N LYS A 217 -3.76 -6.56 -24.94
CA LYS A 217 -3.56 -7.86 -24.33
C LYS A 217 -2.10 -8.38 -24.42
N ASP A 218 -1.36 -7.84 -25.38
CA ASP A 218 0.05 -8.17 -25.58
C ASP A 218 1.01 -7.21 -24.83
N ASP A 219 0.50 -6.10 -24.25
CA ASP A 219 1.28 -5.17 -23.42
C ASP A 219 1.31 -5.63 -21.97
N ARG A 220 2.34 -6.36 -21.59
CA ARG A 220 2.55 -6.85 -20.22
C ARG A 220 2.91 -5.77 -19.20
N ASN A 221 2.80 -4.52 -19.58
CA ASN A 221 3.03 -3.38 -18.70
C ASN A 221 1.76 -2.54 -18.52
N ALA A 222 0.56 -3.11 -18.75
CA ALA A 222 -0.68 -2.34 -18.77
C ALA A 222 -1.90 -3.15 -18.30
N VAL A 223 -2.79 -2.49 -17.58
CA VAL A 223 -4.10 -3.00 -17.15
C VAL A 223 -5.22 -2.02 -17.55
N ASP A 224 -6.46 -2.49 -17.57
CA ASP A 224 -7.62 -1.66 -17.86
C ASP A 224 -7.90 -0.66 -16.75
N ALA A 225 -8.20 0.58 -17.11
CA ALA A 225 -8.67 1.58 -16.15
C ALA A 225 -10.13 1.33 -15.75
N ILE A 226 -10.49 1.83 -14.57
CA ILE A 226 -11.89 1.83 -14.10
C ILE A 226 -12.76 2.72 -14.99
N SER A 227 -13.82 2.14 -15.52
CA SER A 227 -14.83 2.90 -16.29
C SER A 227 -15.48 3.95 -15.39
N GLY A 228 -15.48 5.21 -15.81
CA GLY A 228 -15.97 6.34 -15.01
C GLY A 228 -15.00 6.79 -13.89
N GLY A 229 -13.97 6.00 -13.57
CA GLY A 229 -12.96 6.28 -12.54
C GLY A 229 -11.63 6.80 -13.08
N THR A 230 -11.62 7.55 -14.18
CA THR A 230 -10.40 7.96 -14.90
C THR A 230 -9.39 8.70 -14.03
N ILE A 231 -9.85 9.62 -13.16
CA ILE A 231 -8.95 10.42 -12.31
C ILE A 231 -8.26 9.51 -11.29
N THR A 232 -9.01 8.63 -10.63
CA THR A 232 -8.47 7.67 -9.66
C THR A 232 -7.53 6.66 -10.32
N SER A 233 -7.88 6.18 -11.52
CA SER A 233 -7.03 5.28 -12.32
C SER A 233 -5.69 5.94 -12.69
N THR A 234 -5.72 7.20 -13.15
CA THR A 234 -4.49 7.97 -13.44
C THR A 234 -3.67 8.24 -12.19
N ALA A 235 -4.34 8.53 -11.07
CA ALA A 235 -3.69 8.72 -9.77
C ALA A 235 -3.00 7.43 -9.31
N LEU A 236 -3.64 6.27 -9.48
CA LEU A 236 -3.05 4.98 -9.16
C LEU A 236 -1.83 4.68 -10.03
N GLN A 237 -1.92 4.89 -11.35
CA GLN A 237 -0.77 4.74 -12.25
C GLN A 237 0.42 5.60 -11.80
N THR A 238 0.17 6.86 -11.49
CA THR A 238 1.20 7.78 -10.99
C THR A 238 1.78 7.31 -9.66
N THR A 239 0.94 6.82 -8.77
CA THR A 239 1.34 6.27 -7.47
C THR A 239 2.26 5.07 -7.63
N LEU A 240 1.86 4.10 -8.48
CA LEU A 240 2.67 2.92 -8.80
C LEU A 240 4.03 3.33 -9.37
N TYR A 241 4.05 4.21 -10.38
CA TYR A 241 5.31 4.66 -10.98
C TYR A 241 6.25 5.29 -9.94
N ASN A 242 5.74 6.19 -9.12
CA ASN A 242 6.52 6.95 -8.15
C ASN A 242 7.13 6.06 -7.07
N TRP A 243 6.37 5.12 -6.55
CA TRP A 243 6.84 4.21 -5.50
C TRP A 243 7.73 3.11 -6.05
N LEU A 244 7.32 2.43 -7.11
CA LEU A 244 8.11 1.34 -7.70
C LEU A 244 9.46 1.82 -8.21
N ASN A 245 9.53 3.02 -8.78
CA ASN A 245 10.81 3.60 -9.23
C ASN A 245 11.84 3.70 -8.09
N LEU A 246 11.41 3.94 -6.87
CA LEU A 246 12.30 4.03 -5.69
C LEU A 246 12.73 2.66 -5.14
N TYR A 247 12.00 1.58 -5.50
CA TYR A 247 12.41 0.21 -5.20
C TYR A 247 13.36 -0.36 -6.27
N ILE A 248 13.45 0.23 -7.46
CA ILE A 248 14.28 -0.29 -8.56
C ILE A 248 15.74 -0.52 -8.17
N PRO A 249 16.43 0.37 -7.42
CA PRO A 249 17.79 0.11 -6.99
C PRO A 249 17.92 -1.16 -6.13
N TYR A 250 16.96 -1.38 -5.20
CA TYR A 250 16.90 -2.58 -4.39
C TYR A 250 16.62 -3.82 -5.25
N PHE A 251 15.65 -3.76 -6.16
CA PHE A 251 15.31 -4.86 -7.06
C PHE A 251 16.48 -5.27 -7.96
N ASN A 252 17.21 -4.28 -8.49
CA ASN A 252 18.38 -4.58 -9.34
C ASN A 252 19.49 -5.33 -8.60
N ASN A 253 19.64 -5.06 -7.29
CA ASN A 253 20.67 -5.71 -6.46
C ASN A 253 20.27 -7.11 -5.98
N ASN A 254 18.98 -7.45 -5.99
CA ASN A 254 18.46 -8.66 -5.33
C ASN A 254 17.69 -9.60 -6.27
N ARG A 255 17.47 -9.22 -7.54
CA ARG A 255 16.78 -10.10 -8.49
C ARG A 255 17.60 -11.33 -8.83
N VAL A 256 16.97 -12.48 -8.86
CA VAL A 256 17.55 -13.69 -9.47
C VAL A 256 17.53 -13.47 -10.99
N SER A 257 18.69 -13.47 -11.62
CA SER A 257 18.79 -13.35 -13.08
C SER A 257 18.20 -14.62 -13.70
N THR A 258 17.04 -14.57 -14.31
CA THR A 258 16.57 -15.64 -15.18
C THR A 258 17.55 -15.71 -16.35
N PRO A 259 18.19 -16.87 -16.64
CA PRO A 259 19.05 -16.99 -17.81
C PRO A 259 18.25 -16.63 -19.07
N ALA A 260 18.80 -15.76 -19.91
CA ALA A 260 18.21 -15.48 -21.21
C ALA A 260 18.02 -16.80 -21.94
N VAL A 261 16.78 -17.10 -22.33
CA VAL A 261 16.49 -18.22 -23.22
C VAL A 261 17.16 -17.87 -24.55
N THR A 262 18.29 -18.46 -24.83
CA THR A 262 18.92 -18.41 -26.16
C THR A 262 18.00 -19.20 -27.08
N ILE A 263 17.22 -18.53 -27.88
CA ILE A 263 16.53 -19.17 -29.01
C ILE A 263 17.65 -19.47 -30.02
N GLU A 264 18.10 -20.71 -30.05
CA GLU A 264 18.90 -21.20 -31.17
C GLU A 264 17.96 -21.26 -32.38
N GLU A 265 18.15 -20.37 -33.33
CA GLU A 265 17.53 -20.46 -34.65
C GLU A 265 18.13 -21.65 -35.35
N GLU A 266 17.31 -22.69 -35.59
CA GLU A 266 17.59 -23.77 -36.57
C GLU A 266 17.15 -23.34 -37.98
#